data_d5ac2c21d93da076bc346f13fcccf6ce
#
_entry.id   d5ac2c21d93da076bc346f13fcccf6ce
#
_cell.length_a   1.000
_cell.length_b   1.000
_cell.length_c   1.000
_cell.angle_alpha   90.00
_cell.angle_beta   90.00
_cell.angle_gamma   90.00
#
_symmetry.space_group_name_H-M   'P 1'
#
loop_
_entity.id
_entity.type
_entity.pdbx_description
1 polymer ?
#
loop_
_entity_poly.entity_id
_entity_poly.type
_entity_poly.pdbx_seq_one_letter_code
_entity_poly.pdbx_strand_id
1 'polypeptide(L)'
;MKKTQVHLVGAGPGDPRLLTRRAYELLSRADIVVYDALVSPEILALIPERAERIPAGKRAAGHSMHQREINALLVELAEQRGGCIVRLKGGDPFVFGRGGEEMLALRSAGIPYEIVPGISSGLAAPAYFDIPITHRGLSQAFTCITAYTEDEGLPELDWTSLAKLPGTLVFYMGMRQVAKISAALLGAGMSAERPAAILSKGTSPEQQLRSETLGAFAASTEDYSTLAPGLFVVGEVLSLAEGRQPKPLEGKRIIVTRAQQQASGLADSLRAQGAEVRLLPSIEIAERTEVRPQLEAALSDLSRYDWLLFTSPNAVQYFFAALERSGRDARALAGLGLAVVGPMTAETLGHHGLRADFMPSVYTAEGFAADFLAAYPEAEGRRRLLFPCSELAQHELSASLEVAGSRVERVELYANHPIAYRPEELQRCFAGADWLTACSSSAIDHLHSLLEAQGQTALLEGVRLAVLGPQTAKKAQSLGLTTSLIAPEATIPSLVEELCKAAQGGEA
;
A
#
# COMPACT_ATOMS: atom_id res chain seq x y z
N MET A 1 -27.72 -17.99 11.73
CA MET A 1 -27.64 -16.77 10.91
C MET A 1 -26.55 -15.89 11.47
N LYS A 2 -25.60 -15.42 10.65
CA LYS A 2 -24.60 -14.44 11.10
C LYS A 2 -25.35 -13.17 11.55
N LYS A 3 -24.98 -12.61 12.71
CA LYS A 3 -25.60 -11.37 13.20
C LYS A 3 -25.26 -10.25 12.23
N THR A 4 -26.25 -9.65 11.58
CA THR A 4 -26.05 -8.55 10.63
C THR A 4 -25.59 -7.30 11.36
N GLN A 5 -24.53 -6.65 10.88
CA GLN A 5 -24.09 -5.37 11.39
C GLN A 5 -23.52 -4.55 10.23
N VAL A 6 -23.97 -3.30 10.12
CA VAL A 6 -23.45 -2.32 9.17
C VAL A 6 -22.42 -1.43 9.86
N HIS A 7 -21.26 -1.27 9.23
CA HIS A 7 -20.19 -0.42 9.76
C HIS A 7 -19.99 0.77 8.80
N LEU A 8 -20.22 2.00 9.31
CA LEU A 8 -19.90 3.24 8.59
C LEU A 8 -18.45 3.60 8.91
N VAL A 9 -17.56 3.38 7.97
CA VAL A 9 -16.11 3.36 8.20
C VAL A 9 -15.43 4.48 7.42
N GLY A 10 -14.65 5.30 8.11
CA GLY A 10 -13.77 6.27 7.48
C GLY A 10 -12.53 5.60 6.88
N ALA A 11 -12.32 5.81 5.58
CA ALA A 11 -11.15 5.35 4.85
C ALA A 11 -9.90 6.22 5.08
N GLY A 12 -10.04 7.34 5.79
CA GLY A 12 -8.97 8.32 5.88
C GLY A 12 -8.78 9.12 4.57
N PRO A 13 -7.68 9.87 4.47
CA PRO A 13 -7.49 10.87 3.41
C PRO A 13 -6.93 10.31 2.10
N GLY A 14 -6.53 9.03 2.05
CA GLY A 14 -5.98 8.38 0.86
C GLY A 14 -4.84 7.40 1.13
N ASP A 15 -3.86 7.77 1.97
CA ASP A 15 -2.77 6.88 2.36
C ASP A 15 -3.30 5.70 3.20
N PRO A 16 -3.13 4.43 2.78
CA PRO A 16 -3.63 3.27 3.52
C PRO A 16 -3.03 3.11 4.93
N ARG A 17 -1.86 3.70 5.19
CA ARG A 17 -1.22 3.72 6.51
C ARG A 17 -1.96 4.62 7.51
N LEU A 18 -2.85 5.49 7.03
CA LEU A 18 -3.71 6.36 7.84
C LEU A 18 -5.09 5.74 8.11
N LEU A 19 -5.33 4.51 7.69
CA LEU A 19 -6.50 3.76 8.16
C LEU A 19 -6.40 3.58 9.67
N THR A 20 -7.52 3.78 10.36
CA THR A 20 -7.57 3.38 11.75
C THR A 20 -7.46 1.86 11.84
N ARG A 21 -6.85 1.35 12.91
CA ARG A 21 -6.73 -0.09 13.14
C ARG A 21 -8.09 -0.78 13.06
N ARG A 22 -9.14 -0.15 13.60
CA ARG A 22 -10.50 -0.69 13.55
C ARG A 22 -11.04 -0.76 12.13
N ALA A 23 -10.78 0.27 11.30
CA ALA A 23 -11.17 0.26 9.89
C ALA A 23 -10.50 -0.89 9.12
N TYR A 24 -9.20 -1.11 9.33
CA TYR A 24 -8.45 -2.21 8.72
C TYR A 24 -9.00 -3.59 9.15
N GLU A 25 -9.28 -3.79 10.45
CA GLU A 25 -9.85 -5.03 10.98
C GLU A 25 -11.22 -5.35 10.36
N LEU A 26 -12.06 -4.34 10.16
CA LEU A 26 -13.38 -4.51 9.54
C LEU A 26 -13.29 -4.81 8.06
N LEU A 27 -12.43 -4.09 7.32
CA LEU A 27 -12.21 -4.34 5.90
C LEU A 27 -11.73 -5.76 5.65
N SER A 28 -10.77 -6.28 6.43
CA SER A 28 -10.24 -7.63 6.26
C SER A 28 -11.27 -8.74 6.54
N ARG A 29 -12.36 -8.44 7.25
CA ARG A 29 -13.45 -9.39 7.57
C ARG A 29 -14.75 -9.14 6.82
N ALA A 30 -14.81 -8.09 5.99
CA ALA A 30 -16.01 -7.71 5.29
C ALA A 30 -16.53 -8.84 4.38
N ASP A 31 -17.85 -9.01 4.37
CA ASP A 31 -18.56 -9.83 3.40
C ASP A 31 -19.01 -8.95 2.21
N ILE A 32 -19.38 -7.68 2.47
CA ILE A 32 -19.80 -6.70 1.46
C ILE A 32 -19.16 -5.34 1.80
N VAL A 33 -18.61 -4.65 0.78
CA VAL A 33 -18.07 -3.29 0.92
C VAL A 33 -18.74 -2.35 -0.08
N VAL A 34 -19.48 -1.37 0.43
CA VAL A 34 -20.06 -0.27 -0.35
C VAL A 34 -19.15 0.94 -0.20
N TYR A 35 -18.54 1.44 -1.28
CA TYR A 35 -17.46 2.43 -1.20
C TYR A 35 -17.65 3.66 -2.08
N ASP A 36 -17.11 4.81 -1.63
CA ASP A 36 -17.12 6.08 -2.35
C ASP A 36 -16.02 6.16 -3.41
N ALA A 37 -16.22 7.03 -4.41
CA ALA A 37 -15.24 7.28 -5.46
C ALA A 37 -13.92 7.91 -4.98
N LEU A 38 -13.89 8.52 -3.79
CA LEU A 38 -12.70 9.13 -3.19
C LEU A 38 -11.84 8.13 -2.40
N VAL A 39 -12.27 6.88 -2.26
CA VAL A 39 -11.44 5.84 -1.63
C VAL A 39 -10.31 5.47 -2.59
N SER A 40 -9.07 5.52 -2.11
CA SER A 40 -7.90 5.24 -2.96
C SER A 40 -7.85 3.79 -3.43
N PRO A 41 -7.26 3.53 -4.63
CA PRO A 41 -7.08 2.17 -5.14
C PRO A 41 -6.31 1.27 -4.18
N GLU A 42 -5.34 1.81 -3.45
CA GLU A 42 -4.54 1.10 -2.47
C GLU A 42 -5.38 0.61 -1.28
N ILE A 43 -6.33 1.42 -0.83
CA ILE A 43 -7.27 1.01 0.22
C ILE A 43 -8.26 -0.02 -0.32
N LEU A 44 -8.75 0.15 -1.55
CA LEU A 44 -9.62 -0.84 -2.20
C LEU A 44 -8.93 -2.20 -2.39
N ALA A 45 -7.61 -2.20 -2.59
CA ALA A 45 -6.81 -3.43 -2.69
C ALA A 45 -6.74 -4.22 -1.36
N LEU A 46 -7.02 -3.58 -0.21
CA LEU A 46 -7.08 -4.27 1.09
C LEU A 46 -8.38 -5.06 1.30
N ILE A 47 -9.38 -4.85 0.45
CA ILE A 47 -10.66 -5.59 0.51
C ILE A 47 -10.41 -7.03 0.04
N PRO A 48 -10.77 -8.05 0.82
CA PRO A 48 -10.60 -9.44 0.42
C PRO A 48 -11.31 -9.76 -0.90
N GLU A 49 -10.75 -10.66 -1.71
CA GLU A 49 -11.37 -11.08 -2.97
C GLU A 49 -12.75 -11.70 -2.80
N ARG A 50 -12.97 -12.40 -1.66
CA ARG A 50 -14.27 -12.99 -1.33
C ARG A 50 -15.36 -11.96 -1.03
N ALA A 51 -14.99 -10.71 -0.75
CA ALA A 51 -15.95 -9.66 -0.41
C ALA A 51 -16.56 -9.05 -1.67
N GLU A 52 -17.87 -8.89 -1.68
CA GLU A 52 -18.55 -8.18 -2.75
C GLU A 52 -18.23 -6.67 -2.68
N ARG A 53 -17.84 -6.07 -3.79
CA ARG A 53 -17.47 -4.66 -3.91
C ARG A 53 -18.53 -3.89 -4.67
N ILE A 54 -19.19 -2.96 -4.01
CA ILE A 54 -20.29 -2.15 -4.60
C ILE A 54 -19.86 -0.67 -4.63
N PRO A 55 -19.56 -0.09 -5.80
CA PRO A 55 -19.27 1.33 -5.91
C PRO A 55 -20.53 2.16 -5.73
N ALA A 56 -20.53 3.07 -4.73
CA ALA A 56 -21.59 4.05 -4.51
C ALA A 56 -21.35 5.37 -5.29
N GLY A 57 -20.13 5.53 -5.85
CA GLY A 57 -19.77 6.64 -6.74
C GLY A 57 -20.29 6.47 -8.18
N LYS A 58 -19.64 7.14 -9.14
CA LYS A 58 -20.02 7.05 -10.57
C LYS A 58 -20.03 5.59 -11.05
N ARG A 59 -21.20 5.12 -11.52
CA ARG A 59 -21.30 3.85 -12.27
C ARG A 59 -20.75 4.04 -13.67
N ALA A 60 -20.41 2.93 -14.34
CA ALA A 60 -19.93 2.92 -15.73
C ALA A 60 -20.86 3.64 -16.73
N ALA A 61 -22.13 3.88 -16.36
CA ALA A 61 -23.13 4.61 -17.13
C ALA A 61 -23.18 6.14 -16.85
N GLY A 62 -22.22 6.70 -16.07
CA GLY A 62 -22.12 8.14 -15.86
C GLY A 62 -22.95 8.73 -14.72
N HIS A 63 -23.83 7.97 -14.06
CA HIS A 63 -24.64 8.45 -12.94
C HIS A 63 -24.04 7.99 -11.60
N SER A 64 -23.79 8.93 -10.68
CA SER A 64 -23.53 8.62 -9.27
C SER A 64 -24.86 8.31 -8.58
N MET A 65 -24.85 7.37 -7.63
CA MET A 65 -26.02 7.13 -6.79
C MET A 65 -26.35 8.37 -5.97
N HIS A 66 -27.62 8.72 -5.92
CA HIS A 66 -28.09 9.74 -4.98
C HIS A 66 -28.02 9.21 -3.54
N GLN A 67 -27.88 10.12 -2.56
CA GLN A 67 -27.77 9.71 -1.16
C GLN A 67 -28.94 8.86 -0.67
N ARG A 68 -30.14 9.13 -1.16
CA ARG A 68 -31.33 8.32 -0.83
C ARG A 68 -31.21 6.87 -1.34
N GLU A 69 -30.61 6.66 -2.50
CA GLU A 69 -30.37 5.32 -3.06
C GLU A 69 -29.30 4.58 -2.26
N ILE A 70 -28.25 5.28 -1.81
CA ILE A 70 -27.21 4.69 -0.94
C ILE A 70 -27.84 4.26 0.40
N ASN A 71 -28.65 5.13 1.00
CA ASN A 71 -29.35 4.82 2.25
C ASN A 71 -30.26 3.59 2.11
N ALA A 72 -31.04 3.51 1.03
CA ALA A 72 -31.91 2.37 0.74
C ALA A 72 -31.11 1.09 0.49
N LEU A 73 -30.01 1.17 -0.27
CA LEU A 73 -29.11 0.04 -0.52
C LEU A 73 -28.52 -0.55 0.77
N LEU A 74 -28.08 0.30 1.71
CA LEU A 74 -27.52 -0.17 2.98
C LEU A 74 -28.57 -0.91 3.81
N VAL A 75 -29.82 -0.43 3.83
CA VAL A 75 -30.93 -1.09 4.51
C VAL A 75 -31.24 -2.43 3.83
N GLU A 76 -31.39 -2.44 2.51
CA GLU A 76 -31.67 -3.65 1.73
C GLU A 76 -30.61 -4.74 1.94
N LEU A 77 -29.33 -4.38 1.82
CA LEU A 77 -28.24 -5.33 2.06
C LEU A 77 -28.25 -5.93 3.46
N ALA A 78 -28.57 -5.10 4.47
CA ALA A 78 -28.64 -5.57 5.84
C ALA A 78 -29.82 -6.53 6.09
N GLU A 79 -30.98 -6.26 5.51
CA GLU A 79 -32.18 -7.07 5.66
C GLU A 79 -32.13 -8.38 4.86
N GLN A 80 -31.64 -8.30 3.59
CA GLN A 80 -31.70 -9.45 2.68
C GLN A 80 -30.47 -10.35 2.75
N ARG A 81 -29.28 -9.79 2.94
CA ARG A 81 -28.01 -10.52 2.82
C ARG A 81 -27.35 -10.79 4.16
N GLY A 82 -27.38 -9.84 5.08
CA GLY A 82 -26.73 -9.93 6.37
C GLY A 82 -25.19 -10.03 6.30
N GLY A 83 -24.56 -10.36 7.43
CA GLY A 83 -23.11 -10.46 7.53
C GLY A 83 -22.43 -9.16 7.93
N CYS A 84 -21.12 -9.06 7.67
CA CYS A 84 -20.30 -7.88 7.92
C CYS A 84 -20.36 -6.95 6.71
N ILE A 85 -21.17 -5.91 6.79
CA ILE A 85 -21.36 -4.91 5.71
C ILE A 85 -20.57 -3.66 6.09
N VAL A 86 -19.60 -3.28 5.25
CA VAL A 86 -18.79 -2.07 5.44
C VAL A 86 -19.21 -1.01 4.43
N ARG A 87 -19.67 0.14 4.92
CA ARG A 87 -19.82 1.37 4.15
C ARG A 87 -18.54 2.18 4.28
N LEU A 88 -17.68 2.15 3.27
CA LEU A 88 -16.36 2.77 3.27
C LEU A 88 -16.42 4.16 2.64
N LYS A 89 -16.08 5.19 3.42
CA LYS A 89 -16.20 6.61 3.07
C LYS A 89 -14.85 7.30 3.08
N GLY A 90 -14.56 8.15 2.09
CA GLY A 90 -13.35 8.98 2.11
C GLY A 90 -13.31 9.90 3.34
N GLY A 91 -12.14 10.05 3.97
CA GLY A 91 -11.95 10.85 5.18
C GLY A 91 -12.64 10.25 6.41
N ASP A 92 -13.44 11.05 7.07
CA ASP A 92 -14.27 10.69 8.24
C ASP A 92 -15.75 10.63 7.83
N PRO A 93 -16.55 9.66 8.29
CA PRO A 93 -17.97 9.54 7.93
C PRO A 93 -18.82 10.77 8.26
N PHE A 94 -18.46 11.50 9.32
CA PHE A 94 -19.26 12.62 9.86
C PHE A 94 -18.70 14.00 9.51
N VAL A 95 -17.52 14.08 8.86
CA VAL A 95 -16.97 15.36 8.38
C VAL A 95 -17.27 15.52 6.89
N PHE A 96 -18.36 16.22 6.57
CA PHE A 96 -18.87 16.46 5.21
C PHE A 96 -19.11 15.19 4.36
N GLY A 97 -19.19 14.03 5.02
CA GLY A 97 -19.33 12.72 4.39
C GLY A 97 -20.79 12.21 4.36
N ARG A 98 -21.79 12.96 4.85
CA ARG A 98 -23.21 12.57 4.91
C ARG A 98 -23.48 11.27 5.68
N GLY A 99 -22.51 10.78 6.49
CA GLY A 99 -22.69 9.57 7.30
C GLY A 99 -23.80 9.69 8.33
N GLY A 100 -24.17 10.90 8.75
CA GLY A 100 -25.33 11.15 9.60
C GLY A 100 -26.65 10.73 8.96
N GLU A 101 -26.82 10.96 7.64
CA GLU A 101 -28.01 10.53 6.91
C GLU A 101 -28.08 9.00 6.77
N GLU A 102 -26.94 8.35 6.49
CA GLU A 102 -26.81 6.89 6.43
C GLU A 102 -27.13 6.25 7.80
N MET A 103 -26.57 6.83 8.88
CA MET A 103 -26.84 6.42 10.26
C MET A 103 -28.33 6.52 10.61
N LEU A 104 -28.97 7.62 10.27
CA LEU A 104 -30.40 7.84 10.54
C LEU A 104 -31.29 6.84 9.78
N ALA A 105 -30.95 6.52 8.53
CA ALA A 105 -31.68 5.52 7.74
C ALA A 105 -31.57 4.13 8.39
N LEU A 106 -30.39 3.68 8.79
CA LEU A 106 -30.17 2.41 9.47
C LEU A 106 -30.90 2.34 10.79
N ARG A 107 -30.86 3.42 11.58
CA ARG A 107 -31.55 3.54 12.86
C ARG A 107 -33.07 3.44 12.68
N SER A 108 -33.63 4.11 11.69
CA SER A 108 -35.06 4.07 11.38
C SER A 108 -35.53 2.69 10.96
N ALA A 109 -34.66 1.91 10.31
CA ALA A 109 -34.93 0.50 9.92
C ALA A 109 -34.63 -0.50 11.05
N GLY A 110 -34.18 -0.06 12.23
CA GLY A 110 -33.85 -0.94 13.34
C GLY A 110 -32.59 -1.80 13.11
N ILE A 111 -31.72 -1.41 12.16
CA ILE A 111 -30.52 -2.16 11.81
C ILE A 111 -29.38 -1.75 12.76
N PRO A 112 -28.70 -2.74 13.40
CA PRO A 112 -27.52 -2.46 14.20
C PRO A 112 -26.38 -1.89 13.35
N TYR A 113 -25.77 -0.80 13.81
CA TYR A 113 -24.64 -0.18 13.13
C TYR A 113 -23.52 0.21 14.10
N GLU A 114 -22.33 0.40 13.56
CA GLU A 114 -21.15 0.94 14.23
C GLU A 114 -20.57 2.09 13.39
N ILE A 115 -20.19 3.18 14.05
CA ILE A 115 -19.46 4.28 13.42
C ILE A 115 -17.98 4.13 13.74
N VAL A 116 -17.15 4.06 12.70
CA VAL A 116 -15.69 3.99 12.83
C VAL A 116 -15.09 5.26 12.25
N PRO A 117 -14.57 6.16 13.08
CA PRO A 117 -13.94 7.39 12.61
C PRO A 117 -12.79 7.14 11.64
N GLY A 118 -12.55 8.10 10.76
CA GLY A 118 -11.37 8.17 9.91
C GLY A 118 -10.67 9.52 10.06
N ILE A 119 -9.42 9.62 9.60
CA ILE A 119 -8.70 10.88 9.61
C ILE A 119 -9.25 11.75 8.47
N SER A 120 -9.80 12.92 8.81
CA SER A 120 -10.30 13.86 7.81
C SER A 120 -9.15 14.50 7.04
N SER A 121 -9.33 14.74 5.73
CA SER A 121 -8.32 15.36 4.86
C SER A 121 -7.88 16.73 5.36
N GLY A 122 -8.77 17.53 5.98
CA GLY A 122 -8.42 18.84 6.53
C GLY A 122 -7.44 18.81 7.70
N LEU A 123 -7.26 17.64 8.33
CA LEU A 123 -6.22 17.43 9.35
C LEU A 123 -4.97 16.79 8.77
N ALA A 124 -5.14 15.81 7.90
CA ALA A 124 -4.04 15.01 7.39
C ALA A 124 -3.28 15.70 6.23
N ALA A 125 -3.99 16.30 5.27
CA ALA A 125 -3.33 16.90 4.12
C ALA A 125 -2.36 18.03 4.49
N PRO A 126 -2.69 18.99 5.38
CA PRO A 126 -1.73 19.98 5.82
C PRO A 126 -0.46 19.38 6.43
N ALA A 127 -0.59 18.32 7.25
CA ALA A 127 0.55 17.67 7.87
C ALA A 127 1.52 17.02 6.86
N TYR A 128 1.03 16.58 5.70
CA TYR A 128 1.87 16.04 4.61
C TYR A 128 2.67 17.11 3.88
N PHE A 129 2.32 18.38 4.08
CA PHE A 129 3.04 19.56 3.57
C PHE A 129 3.77 20.32 4.67
N ASP A 130 3.99 19.70 5.85
CA ASP A 130 4.62 20.31 7.02
C ASP A 130 3.90 21.57 7.51
N ILE A 131 2.59 21.66 7.27
CA ILE A 131 1.71 22.76 7.72
C ILE A 131 0.97 22.32 8.98
N PRO A 132 1.32 22.81 10.17
CA PRO A 132 0.54 22.56 11.37
C PRO A 132 -0.77 23.34 11.30
N ILE A 133 -1.92 22.69 11.41
CA ILE A 133 -3.22 23.35 11.32
C ILE A 133 -3.47 24.33 12.47
N THR A 134 -2.80 24.12 13.60
CA THR A 134 -2.75 25.01 14.77
C THR A 134 -1.31 25.19 15.23
N HIS A 135 -0.99 26.39 15.72
CA HIS A 135 0.35 26.69 16.25
C HIS A 135 0.26 27.75 17.33
N ARG A 136 1.01 27.57 18.46
CA ARG A 136 1.04 28.55 19.53
C ARG A 136 1.53 29.90 19.00
N GLY A 137 0.74 30.95 19.20
CA GLY A 137 1.06 32.31 18.79
C GLY A 137 0.63 32.68 17.36
N LEU A 138 0.29 31.71 16.49
CA LEU A 138 -0.17 31.96 15.12
C LEU A 138 -1.63 31.56 14.91
N SER A 139 -2.03 30.38 15.38
CA SER A 139 -3.37 29.83 15.14
C SER A 139 -3.80 28.99 16.34
N GLN A 140 -4.70 29.52 17.15
CA GLN A 140 -5.25 28.84 18.33
C GLN A 140 -6.52 28.05 18.04
N ALA A 141 -7.08 28.21 16.84
CA ALA A 141 -8.28 27.52 16.39
C ALA A 141 -8.17 27.20 14.91
N PHE A 142 -8.94 26.22 14.46
CA PHE A 142 -9.16 26.01 13.03
C PHE A 142 -10.64 25.75 12.77
N THR A 143 -11.10 26.15 11.60
CA THR A 143 -12.50 26.03 11.21
C THR A 143 -12.60 25.26 9.89
N CYS A 144 -13.28 24.12 9.93
CA CYS A 144 -13.62 23.34 8.73
C CYS A 144 -14.92 23.84 8.13
N ILE A 145 -14.91 24.17 6.86
CA ILE A 145 -16.03 24.79 6.15
C ILE A 145 -16.25 24.02 4.85
N THR A 146 -17.50 23.65 4.54
CA THR A 146 -17.83 23.20 3.20
C THR A 146 -18.15 24.38 2.30
N ALA A 147 -17.53 24.43 1.14
CA ALA A 147 -17.85 25.40 0.10
C ALA A 147 -18.82 24.84 -0.96
N TYR A 148 -19.35 23.64 -0.72
CA TYR A 148 -20.30 23.01 -1.62
C TYR A 148 -21.65 23.75 -1.60
N THR A 149 -22.16 24.11 -2.79
CA THR A 149 -23.51 24.60 -3.05
C THR A 149 -24.03 23.91 -4.30
N GLU A 150 -25.35 23.73 -4.40
CA GLU A 150 -25.97 23.07 -5.58
C GLU A 150 -25.90 23.95 -6.84
N ASP A 151 -25.90 25.26 -6.66
CA ASP A 151 -25.88 26.29 -7.72
C ASP A 151 -24.47 26.78 -8.09
N GLU A 152 -23.41 26.16 -7.55
CA GLU A 152 -22.01 26.57 -7.69
C GLU A 152 -21.75 28.04 -7.25
N GLY A 153 -22.63 28.57 -6.41
CA GLY A 153 -22.50 29.87 -5.76
C GLY A 153 -21.54 29.84 -4.56
N LEU A 154 -21.46 30.96 -3.86
CA LEU A 154 -20.84 30.99 -2.53
C LEU A 154 -21.80 30.44 -1.50
N PRO A 155 -21.33 29.67 -0.50
CA PRO A 155 -22.18 29.21 0.60
C PRO A 155 -22.66 30.43 1.44
N GLU A 156 -23.89 30.33 1.96
CA GLU A 156 -24.45 31.32 2.86
C GLU A 156 -23.75 31.25 4.21
N LEU A 157 -22.70 32.06 4.39
CA LEU A 157 -21.85 32.11 5.58
C LEU A 157 -21.73 33.56 6.07
N ASP A 158 -21.55 33.73 7.36
CA ASP A 158 -21.15 35.01 7.93
C ASP A 158 -19.64 35.26 7.66
N TRP A 159 -19.35 35.80 6.47
CA TRP A 159 -17.98 36.08 6.01
C TRP A 159 -17.29 37.09 6.94
N THR A 160 -18.05 38.02 7.54
CA THR A 160 -17.50 39.03 8.46
C THR A 160 -17.00 38.38 9.76
N SER A 161 -17.74 37.46 10.29
CA SER A 161 -17.28 36.67 11.44
C SER A 161 -16.12 35.78 11.11
N LEU A 162 -16.15 35.10 9.96
CA LEU A 162 -15.06 34.23 9.51
C LEU A 162 -13.75 34.99 9.31
N ALA A 163 -13.81 36.20 8.73
CA ALA A 163 -12.62 37.04 8.51
C ALA A 163 -11.97 37.51 9.82
N LYS A 164 -12.72 37.57 10.92
CA LYS A 164 -12.23 37.98 12.24
C LYS A 164 -11.77 36.81 13.12
N LEU A 165 -12.04 35.55 12.73
CA LEU A 165 -11.62 34.40 13.53
C LEU A 165 -10.09 34.32 13.63
N PRO A 166 -9.53 34.19 14.85
CA PRO A 166 -8.11 34.02 15.07
C PRO A 166 -7.75 32.55 14.82
N GLY A 167 -7.40 32.20 13.58
CA GLY A 167 -7.09 30.80 13.31
C GLY A 167 -6.93 30.48 11.83
N THR A 168 -6.99 29.20 11.54
CA THR A 168 -6.87 28.64 10.19
C THR A 168 -8.24 28.28 9.65
N LEU A 169 -8.57 28.73 8.44
CA LEU A 169 -9.78 28.35 7.74
C LEU A 169 -9.44 27.25 6.73
N VAL A 170 -10.23 26.17 6.73
CA VAL A 170 -10.05 25.02 5.83
C VAL A 170 -11.33 24.80 5.06
N PHE A 171 -11.32 25.10 3.78
CA PHE A 171 -12.46 24.95 2.89
C PHE A 171 -12.39 23.61 2.15
N TYR A 172 -13.40 22.79 2.32
CA TYR A 172 -13.63 21.56 1.59
C TYR A 172 -14.52 21.80 0.39
N MET A 173 -14.33 21.03 -0.68
CA MET A 173 -15.15 21.05 -1.90
C MET A 173 -15.22 22.43 -2.59
N GLY A 174 -14.21 23.28 -2.36
CA GLY A 174 -14.19 24.67 -2.81
C GLY A 174 -13.32 24.96 -4.03
N MET A 175 -12.79 23.94 -4.74
CA MET A 175 -11.81 24.18 -5.81
C MET A 175 -12.33 25.09 -6.93
N ARG A 176 -13.61 25.01 -7.28
CA ARG A 176 -14.23 25.90 -8.28
C ARG A 176 -14.51 27.31 -7.77
N GLN A 177 -14.51 27.51 -6.43
CA GLN A 177 -14.86 28.77 -5.81
C GLN A 177 -13.68 29.49 -5.14
N VAL A 178 -12.45 29.04 -5.30
CA VAL A 178 -11.26 29.60 -4.63
C VAL A 178 -11.20 31.12 -4.79
N ALA A 179 -11.31 31.67 -6.00
CA ALA A 179 -11.29 33.10 -6.24
C ALA A 179 -12.46 33.81 -5.57
N LYS A 180 -13.68 33.26 -5.63
CA LYS A 180 -14.89 33.83 -5.01
C LYS A 180 -14.78 33.82 -3.48
N ILE A 181 -14.30 32.74 -2.87
CA ILE A 181 -14.06 32.62 -1.41
C ILE A 181 -13.04 33.66 -0.98
N SER A 182 -11.93 33.79 -1.72
CA SER A 182 -10.89 34.77 -1.43
C SER A 182 -11.43 36.21 -1.51
N ALA A 183 -12.19 36.55 -2.55
CA ALA A 183 -12.83 37.85 -2.70
C ALA A 183 -13.84 38.15 -1.57
N ALA A 184 -14.62 37.15 -1.13
CA ALA A 184 -15.55 37.32 -0.03
C ALA A 184 -14.84 37.58 1.31
N LEU A 185 -13.75 36.88 1.61
CA LEU A 185 -12.92 37.13 2.79
C LEU A 185 -12.25 38.49 2.76
N LEU A 186 -11.73 38.95 1.60
CA LEU A 186 -11.20 40.30 1.42
C LEU A 186 -12.28 41.38 1.63
N GLY A 187 -13.46 41.18 1.01
CA GLY A 187 -14.61 42.08 1.19
C GLY A 187 -15.09 42.18 2.64
N ALA A 188 -14.86 41.14 3.42
CA ALA A 188 -15.15 41.06 4.84
C ALA A 188 -14.03 41.64 5.73
N GLY A 189 -12.95 42.19 5.12
CA GLY A 189 -11.86 42.88 5.83
C GLY A 189 -10.64 42.01 6.18
N MET A 190 -10.51 40.80 5.62
CA MET A 190 -9.28 40.02 5.77
C MET A 190 -8.16 40.63 4.92
N SER A 191 -6.91 40.61 5.40
CA SER A 191 -5.76 41.15 4.70
C SER A 191 -5.51 40.43 3.37
N ALA A 192 -5.19 41.19 2.32
CA ALA A 192 -4.77 40.63 1.02
C ALA A 192 -3.44 39.85 1.10
N GLU A 193 -2.58 40.21 2.04
CA GLU A 193 -1.30 39.55 2.29
C GLU A 193 -1.44 38.27 3.13
N ARG A 194 -2.67 37.95 3.59
CA ARG A 194 -2.90 36.72 4.36
C ARG A 194 -2.47 35.50 3.57
N PRO A 195 -1.60 34.63 4.13
CA PRO A 195 -1.20 33.39 3.45
C PRO A 195 -2.40 32.48 3.16
N ALA A 196 -2.45 31.97 1.94
CA ALA A 196 -3.44 31.02 1.49
C ALA A 196 -2.81 29.93 0.65
N ALA A 197 -3.37 28.73 0.62
CA ALA A 197 -2.86 27.63 -0.16
C ALA A 197 -3.96 26.67 -0.64
N ILE A 198 -3.72 26.06 -1.80
CA ILE A 198 -4.44 24.91 -2.29
C ILE A 198 -3.61 23.67 -2.00
N LEU A 199 -4.19 22.71 -1.28
CA LEU A 199 -3.63 21.39 -1.03
C LEU A 199 -4.40 20.37 -1.88
N SER A 200 -3.89 20.05 -3.04
CA SER A 200 -4.50 19.10 -3.98
C SER A 200 -4.07 17.69 -3.65
N LYS A 201 -5.00 16.74 -3.70
CA LYS A 201 -4.78 15.29 -3.52
C LYS A 201 -3.87 14.94 -2.34
N GLY A 202 -3.95 15.71 -1.25
CA GLY A 202 -3.12 15.54 -0.06
C GLY A 202 -3.14 14.10 0.44
N THR A 203 -1.97 13.59 0.88
CA THR A 203 -1.70 12.20 1.28
C THR A 203 -1.67 11.17 0.15
N SER A 204 -1.90 11.58 -1.09
CA SER A 204 -1.70 10.73 -2.27
C SER A 204 -0.33 10.99 -2.91
N PRO A 205 0.15 10.09 -3.77
CA PRO A 205 1.39 10.30 -4.52
C PRO A 205 1.35 11.53 -5.43
N GLU A 206 0.17 11.92 -5.91
CA GLU A 206 -0.03 13.08 -6.78
C GLU A 206 -0.30 14.38 -6.02
N GLN A 207 0.01 14.41 -4.72
CA GLN A 207 -0.21 15.60 -3.90
C GLN A 207 0.57 16.82 -4.42
N GLN A 208 -0.10 17.96 -4.41
CA GLN A 208 0.47 19.23 -4.85
C GLN A 208 0.11 20.35 -3.87
N LEU A 209 1.08 21.21 -3.60
CA LEU A 209 0.90 22.43 -2.81
C LEU A 209 1.06 23.66 -3.72
N ARG A 210 0.06 24.53 -3.69
CA ARG A 210 0.16 25.84 -4.32
C ARG A 210 -0.11 26.91 -3.27
N SER A 211 0.91 27.66 -2.90
CA SER A 211 0.88 28.72 -1.89
C SER A 211 0.95 30.08 -2.55
N GLU A 212 0.05 30.98 -2.17
CA GLU A 212 -0.05 32.36 -2.65
C GLU A 212 -0.60 33.24 -1.50
N THR A 213 -0.73 34.54 -1.75
CA THR A 213 -1.52 35.40 -0.86
C THR A 213 -3.01 35.30 -1.17
N LEU A 214 -3.86 35.61 -0.21
CA LEU A 214 -5.31 35.65 -0.39
C LEU A 214 -5.70 36.63 -1.52
N GLY A 215 -4.99 37.77 -1.62
CA GLY A 215 -5.18 38.74 -2.69
C GLY A 215 -4.86 38.19 -4.07
N ALA A 216 -3.80 37.39 -4.19
CA ALA A 216 -3.43 36.76 -5.44
C ALA A 216 -4.49 35.75 -5.90
N PHE A 217 -5.00 34.91 -5.00
CA PHE A 217 -6.11 33.98 -5.30
C PHE A 217 -7.40 34.71 -5.69
N ALA A 218 -7.71 35.85 -5.03
CA ALA A 218 -8.89 36.65 -5.36
C ALA A 218 -8.81 37.29 -6.76
N ALA A 219 -7.62 37.70 -7.20
CA ALA A 219 -7.38 38.28 -8.50
C ALA A 219 -7.21 37.23 -9.62
N SER A 220 -7.09 35.97 -9.28
CA SER A 220 -6.86 34.89 -10.24
C SER A 220 -8.08 34.61 -11.09
N THR A 221 -7.84 34.38 -12.39
CA THR A 221 -8.85 33.91 -13.36
C THR A 221 -8.69 32.42 -13.67
N GLU A 222 -7.80 31.73 -12.97
CA GLU A 222 -7.50 30.31 -13.18
C GLU A 222 -8.63 29.43 -12.67
N ASP A 223 -8.94 28.36 -13.42
CA ASP A 223 -9.85 27.31 -12.97
C ASP A 223 -9.08 26.26 -12.16
N TYR A 224 -9.28 26.27 -10.86
CA TYR A 224 -8.68 25.32 -9.94
C TYR A 224 -9.43 23.98 -9.83
N SER A 225 -10.49 23.76 -10.61
CA SER A 225 -11.26 22.50 -10.58
C SER A 225 -10.43 21.28 -10.93
N THR A 226 -9.38 21.43 -11.75
CA THR A 226 -8.44 20.38 -12.13
C THR A 226 -7.58 19.89 -10.95
N LEU A 227 -7.47 20.69 -9.89
CA LEU A 227 -6.77 20.34 -8.65
C LEU A 227 -7.64 19.56 -7.66
N ALA A 228 -8.89 19.25 -8.00
CA ALA A 228 -9.75 18.41 -7.17
C ALA A 228 -9.32 16.92 -7.21
N PRO A 229 -9.47 16.18 -6.10
CA PRO A 229 -9.93 16.65 -4.78
C PRO A 229 -8.88 17.50 -4.08
N GLY A 230 -9.30 18.61 -3.50
CA GLY A 230 -8.37 19.54 -2.85
C GLY A 230 -9.04 20.32 -1.71
N LEU A 231 -8.19 20.92 -0.89
CA LEU A 231 -8.57 21.82 0.20
C LEU A 231 -8.02 23.22 -0.12
N PHE A 232 -8.81 24.24 0.19
CA PHE A 232 -8.33 25.61 0.21
C PHE A 232 -8.13 26.03 1.67
N VAL A 233 -6.92 26.42 2.03
CA VAL A 233 -6.51 26.73 3.40
C VAL A 233 -6.07 28.18 3.48
N VAL A 234 -6.55 28.92 4.50
CA VAL A 234 -6.19 30.33 4.71
C VAL A 234 -5.74 30.49 6.16
N GLY A 235 -4.54 30.99 6.40
CA GLY A 235 -4.04 31.22 7.76
C GLY A 235 -2.53 31.40 7.84
N GLU A 236 -2.08 32.06 8.94
CA GLU A 236 -0.66 32.37 9.17
C GLU A 236 0.22 31.12 9.33
N VAL A 237 -0.36 29.97 9.67
CA VAL A 237 0.39 28.70 9.78
C VAL A 237 1.05 28.26 8.49
N LEU A 238 0.56 28.76 7.35
CA LEU A 238 1.13 28.46 6.04
C LEU A 238 2.55 29.02 5.88
N SER A 239 2.89 30.10 6.57
CA SER A 239 4.25 30.66 6.58
C SER A 239 5.28 29.72 7.22
N LEU A 240 4.84 28.77 8.05
CA LEU A 240 5.73 27.80 8.68
C LEU A 240 6.23 26.72 7.68
N ALA A 241 5.55 26.57 6.56
CA ALA A 241 6.01 25.67 5.48
C ALA A 241 7.02 26.37 4.53
N GLU A 242 7.25 27.67 4.68
CA GLU A 242 8.29 28.38 3.93
C GLU A 242 9.66 27.81 4.25
N GLY A 243 10.45 27.51 3.21
CA GLY A 243 11.76 26.88 3.37
C GLY A 243 11.71 25.36 3.61
N ARG A 244 10.54 24.74 3.50
CA ARG A 244 10.42 23.27 3.49
C ARG A 244 11.38 22.68 2.47
N GLN A 245 12.21 21.74 2.92
CA GLN A 245 13.03 20.97 2.01
C GLN A 245 12.18 19.85 1.40
N PRO A 246 12.08 19.77 0.06
CA PRO A 246 11.36 18.67 -0.55
C PRO A 246 12.03 17.34 -0.17
N LYS A 247 11.24 16.29 -0.02
CA LYS A 247 11.79 14.96 0.21
C LYS A 247 12.61 14.53 -1.01
N PRO A 248 13.65 13.69 -0.82
CA PRO A 248 14.57 13.29 -1.89
C PRO A 248 13.90 12.77 -3.16
N LEU A 249 12.79 12.03 -3.01
CA LEU A 249 12.04 11.43 -4.12
C LEU A 249 10.69 12.14 -4.40
N GLU A 250 10.49 13.32 -3.84
CA GLU A 250 9.27 14.08 -4.07
C GLU A 250 9.11 14.43 -5.57
N GLY A 251 7.91 14.16 -6.11
CA GLY A 251 7.63 14.32 -7.54
C GLY A 251 8.17 13.20 -8.45
N LYS A 252 8.87 12.20 -7.91
CA LYS A 252 9.35 11.06 -8.69
C LYS A 252 8.33 9.92 -8.68
N ARG A 253 8.06 9.34 -9.85
CA ARG A 253 7.17 8.20 -10.07
C ARG A 253 7.97 6.93 -10.21
N ILE A 254 7.77 6.00 -9.30
CA ILE A 254 8.56 4.77 -9.21
C ILE A 254 7.66 3.54 -9.32
N ILE A 255 7.89 2.71 -10.32
CA ILE A 255 7.21 1.42 -10.48
C ILE A 255 7.94 0.37 -9.65
N VAL A 256 7.20 -0.39 -8.83
CA VAL A 256 7.71 -1.50 -8.02
C VAL A 256 7.13 -2.81 -8.54
N THR A 257 8.00 -3.69 -9.06
CA THR A 257 7.60 -4.97 -9.69
C THR A 257 7.56 -6.16 -8.73
N ARG A 258 7.86 -5.93 -7.45
CA ARG A 258 7.91 -7.00 -6.45
C ARG A 258 6.51 -7.56 -6.18
N ALA A 259 6.43 -8.89 -5.92
CA ALA A 259 5.19 -9.56 -5.54
C ALA A 259 4.45 -8.80 -4.41
N GLN A 260 3.15 -8.69 -4.51
CA GLN A 260 2.30 -7.81 -3.68
C GLN A 260 2.53 -7.99 -2.17
N GLN A 261 2.67 -9.24 -1.71
CA GLN A 261 2.93 -9.58 -0.30
C GLN A 261 4.31 -9.09 0.21
N GLN A 262 5.26 -8.84 -0.68
CA GLN A 262 6.62 -8.41 -0.38
C GLN A 262 6.91 -6.97 -0.82
N ALA A 263 5.98 -6.34 -1.54
CA ALA A 263 6.16 -4.99 -2.08
C ALA A 263 6.05 -3.90 -1.01
N SER A 264 5.34 -4.16 0.09
CA SER A 264 5.04 -3.18 1.13
C SER A 264 6.29 -2.51 1.70
N GLY A 265 7.33 -3.27 2.07
CA GLY A 265 8.55 -2.70 2.66
C GLY A 265 9.31 -1.74 1.74
N LEU A 266 9.47 -2.07 0.44
CA LEU A 266 10.10 -1.19 -0.55
C LEU A 266 9.20 0.00 -0.88
N ALA A 267 7.93 -0.26 -1.14
CA ALA A 267 6.97 0.78 -1.48
C ALA A 267 6.82 1.81 -0.34
N ASP A 268 6.74 1.34 0.91
CA ASP A 268 6.63 2.22 2.07
C ASP A 268 7.89 3.04 2.30
N SER A 269 9.07 2.45 2.10
CA SER A 269 10.35 3.16 2.19
C SER A 269 10.46 4.25 1.11
N LEU A 270 10.06 3.96 -0.14
CA LEU A 270 10.06 4.93 -1.22
C LEU A 270 9.04 6.06 -0.98
N ARG A 271 7.82 5.74 -0.52
CA ARG A 271 6.81 6.73 -0.15
C ARG A 271 7.25 7.61 1.03
N ALA A 272 7.95 7.05 2.00
CA ALA A 272 8.53 7.82 3.10
C ALA A 272 9.51 8.89 2.61
N GLN A 273 10.21 8.63 1.49
CA GLN A 273 11.09 9.58 0.81
C GLN A 273 10.35 10.50 -0.19
N GLY A 274 9.02 10.42 -0.26
CA GLY A 274 8.20 11.31 -1.09
C GLY A 274 7.84 10.80 -2.48
N ALA A 275 8.24 9.57 -2.85
CA ALA A 275 7.94 9.00 -4.16
C ALA A 275 6.45 8.71 -4.37
N GLU A 276 5.96 8.93 -5.60
CA GLU A 276 4.77 8.30 -6.13
C GLU A 276 5.11 6.85 -6.49
N VAL A 277 4.59 5.89 -5.71
CA VAL A 277 4.87 4.48 -5.95
C VAL A 277 3.69 3.80 -6.61
N ARG A 278 3.93 3.21 -7.78
CA ARG A 278 2.97 2.39 -8.51
C ARG A 278 3.37 0.93 -8.40
N LEU A 279 2.47 0.10 -7.88
CA LEU A 279 2.71 -1.33 -7.77
C LEU A 279 2.35 -1.99 -9.11
N LEU A 280 3.31 -2.72 -9.65
CA LEU A 280 3.13 -3.56 -10.84
C LEU A 280 3.77 -4.93 -10.57
N PRO A 281 3.24 -5.72 -9.62
CA PRO A 281 3.78 -7.04 -9.34
C PRO A 281 3.69 -7.90 -10.59
N SER A 282 4.84 -8.37 -11.09
CA SER A 282 4.91 -9.23 -12.28
C SER A 282 4.60 -10.69 -11.97
N ILE A 283 4.65 -11.07 -10.70
CA ILE A 283 4.38 -12.42 -10.21
C ILE A 283 3.48 -12.39 -8.97
N GLU A 284 2.63 -13.40 -8.89
CA GLU A 284 1.91 -13.78 -7.68
C GLU A 284 2.51 -15.07 -7.13
N ILE A 285 2.70 -15.09 -5.80
CA ILE A 285 3.18 -16.27 -5.10
C ILE A 285 1.97 -16.95 -4.50
N ALA A 286 1.60 -18.12 -5.02
CA ALA A 286 0.42 -18.85 -4.59
C ALA A 286 0.78 -20.21 -3.99
N GLU A 287 0.00 -20.66 -2.99
CA GLU A 287 0.12 -21.99 -2.41
C GLU A 287 -0.25 -23.06 -3.44
N ARG A 288 0.57 -24.08 -3.54
CA ARG A 288 0.27 -25.27 -4.33
C ARG A 288 -0.64 -26.21 -3.54
N THR A 289 -1.92 -26.12 -3.78
CA THR A 289 -2.93 -26.88 -3.02
C THR A 289 -2.87 -28.38 -3.29
N GLU A 290 -2.33 -28.82 -4.43
CA GLU A 290 -2.14 -30.21 -4.82
C GLU A 290 -1.11 -30.96 -3.96
N VAL A 291 -0.15 -30.25 -3.36
CA VAL A 291 0.84 -30.86 -2.46
C VAL A 291 0.41 -30.91 -0.98
N ARG A 292 -0.77 -30.38 -0.65
CA ARG A 292 -1.28 -30.41 0.71
C ARG A 292 -1.29 -31.79 1.35
N PRO A 293 -1.73 -32.87 0.67
CA PRO A 293 -1.70 -34.22 1.25
C PRO A 293 -0.28 -34.66 1.62
N GLN A 294 0.72 -34.34 0.81
CA GLN A 294 2.12 -34.64 1.12
C GLN A 294 2.61 -33.85 2.34
N LEU A 295 2.30 -32.56 2.38
CA LEU A 295 2.65 -31.72 3.52
C LEU A 295 1.96 -32.17 4.81
N GLU A 296 0.69 -32.49 4.76
CA GLU A 296 -0.08 -32.99 5.91
C GLU A 296 0.48 -34.32 6.44
N ALA A 297 0.88 -35.20 5.53
CA ALA A 297 1.58 -36.47 5.88
C ALA A 297 2.93 -36.18 6.57
N ALA A 298 3.71 -35.20 6.07
CA ALA A 298 4.95 -34.76 6.71
C ALA A 298 4.68 -34.15 8.10
N LEU A 299 3.69 -33.27 8.20
CA LEU A 299 3.30 -32.62 9.46
C LEU A 299 2.74 -33.62 10.48
N SER A 300 2.11 -34.72 10.07
CA SER A 300 1.53 -35.70 10.98
C SER A 300 2.57 -36.39 11.86
N ASP A 301 3.78 -36.60 11.34
CA ASP A 301 4.89 -37.24 12.04
C ASP A 301 6.21 -36.49 11.73
N LEU A 302 6.38 -35.32 12.39
CA LEU A 302 7.61 -34.53 12.29
C LEU A 302 8.80 -35.18 12.97
N SER A 303 8.58 -36.12 13.91
CA SER A 303 9.65 -36.79 14.62
C SER A 303 10.49 -37.73 13.74
N ARG A 304 10.02 -38.04 12.53
CA ARG A 304 10.80 -38.81 11.54
C ARG A 304 11.90 -38.01 10.87
N TYR A 305 11.95 -36.65 11.04
CA TYR A 305 12.98 -35.80 10.49
C TYR A 305 13.95 -35.35 11.58
N ASP A 306 15.21 -35.13 11.18
CA ASP A 306 16.23 -34.57 12.04
C ASP A 306 16.34 -33.06 11.85
N TRP A 307 16.05 -32.58 10.62
CA TRP A 307 16.18 -31.17 10.23
C TRP A 307 15.02 -30.68 9.39
N LEU A 308 14.68 -29.42 9.57
CA LEU A 308 13.77 -28.65 8.75
C LEU A 308 14.55 -27.52 8.07
N LEU A 309 14.58 -27.53 6.75
CA LEU A 309 15.37 -26.63 5.92
C LEU A 309 14.50 -25.60 5.21
N PHE A 310 14.82 -24.31 5.35
CA PHE A 310 14.14 -23.23 4.63
C PHE A 310 15.13 -22.41 3.80
N THR A 311 14.83 -22.24 2.51
CA THR A 311 15.64 -21.43 1.60
C THR A 311 15.04 -20.07 1.32
N SER A 312 13.83 -19.79 1.82
CA SER A 312 13.14 -18.52 1.59
C SER A 312 12.17 -18.16 2.70
N PRO A 313 11.88 -16.85 2.92
CA PRO A 313 10.82 -16.39 3.80
C PRO A 313 9.45 -16.98 3.49
N ASN A 314 9.11 -17.13 2.19
CA ASN A 314 7.82 -17.69 1.77
C ASN A 314 7.65 -19.14 2.21
N ALA A 315 8.72 -19.94 2.10
CA ALA A 315 8.68 -21.33 2.56
C ALA A 315 8.36 -21.41 4.06
N VAL A 316 8.93 -20.52 4.88
CA VAL A 316 8.59 -20.40 6.30
C VAL A 316 7.11 -20.07 6.48
N GLN A 317 6.61 -19.01 5.80
CA GLN A 317 5.23 -18.55 5.94
C GLN A 317 4.20 -19.63 5.55
N TYR A 318 4.38 -20.28 4.38
CA TYR A 318 3.47 -21.34 3.93
C TYR A 318 3.53 -22.58 4.80
N PHE A 319 4.71 -22.93 5.29
CA PHE A 319 4.86 -24.05 6.22
C PHE A 319 4.12 -23.80 7.54
N PHE A 320 4.34 -22.63 8.16
CA PHE A 320 3.68 -22.29 9.43
C PHE A 320 2.18 -22.10 9.27
N ALA A 321 1.71 -21.54 8.15
CA ALA A 321 0.27 -21.49 7.85
C ALA A 321 -0.35 -22.90 7.73
N ALA A 322 0.37 -23.86 7.17
CA ALA A 322 -0.09 -25.25 7.11
C ALA A 322 -0.05 -25.93 8.48
N LEU A 323 0.98 -25.67 9.28
CA LEU A 323 1.12 -26.17 10.65
C LEU A 323 -0.07 -25.70 11.51
N GLU A 324 -0.42 -24.41 11.42
CA GLU A 324 -1.56 -23.81 12.12
C GLU A 324 -2.89 -24.43 11.66
N ARG A 325 -3.09 -24.60 10.34
CA ARG A 325 -4.27 -25.30 9.80
C ARG A 325 -4.42 -26.73 10.31
N SER A 326 -3.30 -27.41 10.61
CA SER A 326 -3.32 -28.74 11.20
C SER A 326 -3.62 -28.76 12.72
N GLY A 327 -3.87 -27.58 13.32
CA GLY A 327 -4.13 -27.43 14.77
C GLY A 327 -2.86 -27.50 15.62
N ARG A 328 -1.69 -27.36 15.01
CA ARG A 328 -0.37 -27.41 15.68
C ARG A 328 0.29 -26.03 15.68
N ASP A 329 1.29 -25.85 16.53
CA ASP A 329 2.11 -24.64 16.61
C ASP A 329 3.61 -24.98 16.64
N ALA A 330 4.45 -23.98 16.85
CA ALA A 330 5.89 -24.11 16.88
C ALA A 330 6.42 -25.19 17.85
N ARG A 331 5.67 -25.58 18.86
CA ARG A 331 6.03 -26.66 19.79
C ARG A 331 6.12 -28.03 19.11
N ALA A 332 5.45 -28.20 17.99
CA ALA A 332 5.53 -29.43 17.19
C ALA A 332 6.92 -29.64 16.53
N LEU A 333 7.74 -28.59 16.48
CA LEU A 333 9.11 -28.65 15.96
C LEU A 333 10.15 -28.98 17.02
N ALA A 334 9.75 -29.28 18.26
CA ALA A 334 10.67 -29.62 19.33
C ALA A 334 11.50 -30.87 18.95
N GLY A 335 12.81 -30.75 19.02
CA GLY A 335 13.75 -31.81 18.65
C GLY A 335 14.23 -31.80 17.19
N LEU A 336 13.66 -30.95 16.33
CA LEU A 336 14.15 -30.72 14.98
C LEU A 336 15.20 -29.61 14.94
N GLY A 337 16.31 -29.85 14.22
CA GLY A 337 17.23 -28.77 13.87
C GLY A 337 16.58 -27.87 12.81
N LEU A 338 16.71 -26.55 12.95
CA LEU A 338 16.17 -25.57 12.02
C LEU A 338 17.31 -24.95 11.23
N ALA A 339 17.34 -25.15 9.91
CA ALA A 339 18.36 -24.64 9.03
C ALA A 339 17.76 -23.61 8.03
N VAL A 340 18.45 -22.48 7.86
CA VAL A 340 18.05 -21.44 6.92
C VAL A 340 19.20 -21.04 6.00
N VAL A 341 18.93 -20.65 4.76
CA VAL A 341 19.98 -20.24 3.83
C VAL A 341 20.44 -18.81 4.05
N GLY A 342 19.58 -17.92 4.55
CA GLY A 342 19.96 -16.51 4.68
C GLY A 342 19.22 -15.73 5.77
N PRO A 343 19.72 -14.49 6.06
CA PRO A 343 19.26 -13.71 7.21
C PRO A 343 17.78 -13.33 7.16
N MET A 344 17.22 -13.02 5.98
CA MET A 344 15.79 -12.71 5.83
C MET A 344 14.89 -13.91 6.17
N THR A 345 15.36 -15.13 5.87
CA THR A 345 14.64 -16.37 6.22
C THR A 345 14.74 -16.62 7.73
N ALA A 346 15.89 -16.33 8.33
CA ALA A 346 16.08 -16.40 9.79
C ALA A 346 15.20 -15.40 10.53
N GLU A 347 15.10 -14.17 10.03
CA GLU A 347 14.21 -13.14 10.59
C GLU A 347 12.73 -13.58 10.52
N THR A 348 12.30 -14.11 9.38
CA THR A 348 10.93 -14.62 9.23
C THR A 348 10.64 -15.76 10.20
N LEU A 349 11.59 -16.66 10.40
CA LEU A 349 11.49 -17.72 11.40
C LEU A 349 11.37 -17.15 12.82
N GLY A 350 12.10 -16.06 13.09
CA GLY A 350 12.05 -15.30 14.36
C GLY A 350 10.66 -14.75 14.68
N HIS A 351 9.86 -14.36 13.67
CA HIS A 351 8.47 -13.93 13.88
C HIS A 351 7.56 -15.03 14.41
N HIS A 352 7.92 -16.31 14.22
CA HIS A 352 7.25 -17.46 14.81
C HIS A 352 7.85 -17.89 16.16
N GLY A 353 8.74 -17.06 16.74
CA GLY A 353 9.37 -17.29 18.05
C GLY A 353 10.50 -18.33 18.04
N LEU A 354 11.04 -18.66 16.87
CA LEU A 354 12.08 -19.66 16.68
C LEU A 354 13.37 -19.03 16.19
N ARG A 355 14.52 -19.67 16.49
CA ARG A 355 15.83 -19.32 15.98
C ARG A 355 16.36 -20.46 15.11
N ALA A 356 17.07 -20.10 14.04
CA ALA A 356 17.79 -21.09 13.24
C ALA A 356 18.98 -21.65 14.04
N ASP A 357 19.12 -22.97 14.03
CA ASP A 357 20.29 -23.67 14.57
C ASP A 357 21.48 -23.61 13.63
N PHE A 358 21.18 -23.44 12.32
CA PHE A 358 22.22 -23.34 11.29
C PHE A 358 21.86 -22.28 10.23
N MET A 359 22.87 -21.51 9.83
CA MET A 359 22.88 -20.59 8.69
C MET A 359 24.30 -20.58 8.11
N PRO A 360 24.47 -20.71 6.76
CA PRO A 360 25.80 -20.75 6.15
C PRO A 360 26.51 -19.37 6.20
N SER A 361 27.81 -19.37 5.97
CA SER A 361 28.59 -18.14 5.81
C SER A 361 28.37 -17.47 4.45
N VAL A 362 28.09 -18.27 3.41
CA VAL A 362 27.74 -17.83 2.06
C VAL A 362 26.31 -18.26 1.74
N TYR A 363 25.44 -17.28 1.49
CA TYR A 363 23.97 -17.46 1.34
C TYR A 363 23.58 -18.01 -0.05
N THR A 364 24.24 -19.11 -0.46
CA THR A 364 23.93 -19.85 -1.70
C THR A 364 23.64 -21.32 -1.39
N ALA A 365 23.11 -22.04 -2.37
CA ALA A 365 22.84 -23.47 -2.24
C ALA A 365 24.14 -24.28 -1.99
N GLU A 366 25.21 -23.95 -2.73
CA GLU A 366 26.52 -24.59 -2.61
C GLU A 366 27.17 -24.25 -1.26
N GLY A 367 27.14 -22.97 -0.86
CA GLY A 367 27.67 -22.54 0.44
C GLY A 367 26.94 -23.22 1.58
N PHE A 368 25.60 -23.34 1.48
CA PHE A 368 24.81 -24.07 2.48
C PHE A 368 25.26 -25.53 2.59
N ALA A 369 25.33 -26.25 1.45
CA ALA A 369 25.70 -27.67 1.47
C ALA A 369 27.10 -27.88 2.06
N ALA A 370 28.06 -27.07 1.64
CA ALA A 370 29.44 -27.16 2.13
C ALA A 370 29.55 -26.91 3.64
N ASP A 371 29.00 -25.79 4.13
CA ASP A 371 29.07 -25.40 5.52
C ASP A 371 28.26 -26.33 6.43
N PHE A 372 27.06 -26.78 5.96
CA PHE A 372 26.21 -27.69 6.71
C PHE A 372 26.86 -29.05 6.92
N LEU A 373 27.43 -29.63 5.86
CA LEU A 373 28.12 -30.92 5.94
C LEU A 373 29.40 -30.83 6.76
N ALA A 374 30.09 -29.71 6.75
CA ALA A 374 31.26 -29.46 7.60
C ALA A 374 30.89 -29.33 9.07
N ALA A 375 29.81 -28.60 9.39
CA ALA A 375 29.35 -28.40 10.76
C ALA A 375 28.73 -29.65 11.38
N TYR A 376 28.05 -30.43 10.55
CA TYR A 376 27.36 -31.66 10.97
C TYR A 376 27.85 -32.85 10.12
N PRO A 377 29.08 -33.34 10.30
CA PRO A 377 29.57 -34.53 9.64
C PRO A 377 28.69 -35.74 9.98
N GLU A 378 28.48 -36.65 9.05
CA GLU A 378 27.61 -37.81 9.27
C GLU A 378 28.12 -38.64 10.46
N ALA A 379 27.29 -38.75 11.49
CA ALA A 379 27.34 -39.83 12.44
C ALA A 379 26.44 -40.96 11.95
N GLU A 380 26.84 -42.21 12.12
CA GLU A 380 26.15 -43.43 11.72
C GLU A 380 24.62 -43.36 11.63
N GLY A 381 24.06 -43.02 10.47
CA GLY A 381 22.63 -42.94 10.23
C GLY A 381 22.27 -41.84 9.24
N ARG A 382 21.53 -42.20 8.19
CA ARG A 382 21.10 -41.26 7.16
C ARG A 382 20.19 -40.18 7.74
N ARG A 383 20.65 -38.92 7.80
CA ARG A 383 19.81 -37.77 8.21
C ARG A 383 18.60 -37.66 7.31
N ARG A 384 17.47 -37.34 7.91
CA ARG A 384 16.24 -37.03 7.21
C ARG A 384 15.94 -35.55 7.34
N LEU A 385 15.92 -34.87 6.20
CA LEU A 385 15.61 -33.45 6.10
C LEU A 385 14.25 -33.26 5.45
N LEU A 386 13.40 -32.47 6.07
CA LEU A 386 12.20 -31.93 5.41
C LEU A 386 12.58 -30.59 4.79
N PHE A 387 12.32 -30.46 3.49
CA PHE A 387 12.66 -29.28 2.71
C PHE A 387 11.41 -28.66 2.05
N PRO A 388 10.63 -27.85 2.79
CA PRO A 388 9.59 -27.01 2.23
C PRO A 388 10.22 -25.96 1.32
N CYS A 389 9.82 -25.90 0.07
CA CYS A 389 10.48 -25.04 -0.91
C CYS A 389 9.50 -24.48 -1.97
N SER A 390 10.02 -23.67 -2.88
CA SER A 390 9.34 -23.26 -4.11
C SER A 390 9.40 -24.37 -5.15
N GLU A 391 8.42 -24.40 -6.05
CA GLU A 391 8.48 -25.20 -7.30
C GLU A 391 9.76 -24.91 -8.12
N LEU A 392 10.21 -23.63 -8.11
CA LEU A 392 11.41 -23.18 -8.80
C LEU A 392 12.70 -23.41 -8.00
N ALA A 393 12.64 -24.03 -6.81
CA ALA A 393 13.84 -24.29 -6.02
C ALA A 393 14.77 -25.25 -6.76
N GLN A 394 15.99 -24.81 -6.96
CA GLN A 394 17.01 -25.59 -7.65
C GLN A 394 17.25 -26.91 -6.93
N HIS A 395 17.50 -27.97 -7.70
CA HIS A 395 17.73 -29.33 -7.20
C HIS A 395 19.15 -29.54 -6.62
N GLU A 396 20.08 -28.61 -6.92
CA GLU A 396 21.49 -28.75 -6.53
C GLU A 396 21.66 -28.89 -5.00
N LEU A 397 20.91 -28.15 -4.20
CA LEU A 397 21.03 -28.25 -2.75
C LEU A 397 20.59 -29.63 -2.24
N SER A 398 19.45 -30.13 -2.66
CA SER A 398 18.95 -31.43 -2.24
C SER A 398 19.87 -32.55 -2.77
N ALA A 399 20.32 -32.45 -4.03
CA ALA A 399 21.24 -33.42 -4.63
C ALA A 399 22.58 -33.45 -3.88
N SER A 400 23.18 -32.32 -3.53
CA SER A 400 24.42 -32.25 -2.76
C SER A 400 24.32 -32.92 -1.39
N LEU A 401 23.20 -32.69 -0.68
CA LEU A 401 22.91 -33.32 0.61
C LEU A 401 22.66 -34.84 0.46
N GLU A 402 22.00 -35.26 -0.61
CA GLU A 402 21.72 -36.68 -0.89
C GLU A 402 23.00 -37.44 -1.28
N VAL A 403 23.89 -36.82 -2.10
CA VAL A 403 25.20 -37.39 -2.41
C VAL A 403 26.05 -37.61 -1.17
N ALA A 404 25.91 -36.71 -0.18
CA ALA A 404 26.56 -36.84 1.13
C ALA A 404 25.87 -37.83 2.09
N GLY A 405 24.83 -38.54 1.66
CA GLY A 405 24.18 -39.63 2.40
C GLY A 405 22.89 -39.24 3.12
N SER A 406 22.48 -37.98 3.11
CA SER A 406 21.24 -37.54 3.71
C SER A 406 20.02 -38.00 2.88
N ARG A 407 18.82 -38.04 3.50
CA ARG A 407 17.55 -38.20 2.78
C ARG A 407 16.78 -36.89 2.84
N VAL A 408 16.51 -36.28 1.68
CA VAL A 408 15.83 -35.00 1.57
C VAL A 408 14.41 -35.21 1.05
N GLU A 409 13.40 -34.94 1.88
CA GLU A 409 12.01 -34.91 1.44
C GLU A 409 11.65 -33.46 1.06
N ARG A 410 11.56 -33.22 -0.26
CA ARG A 410 11.14 -31.92 -0.81
C ARG A 410 9.62 -31.84 -0.83
N VAL A 411 9.08 -30.68 -0.39
CA VAL A 411 7.67 -30.35 -0.51
C VAL A 411 7.55 -28.97 -1.13
N GLU A 412 7.12 -28.89 -2.36
CA GLU A 412 7.04 -27.66 -3.16
C GLU A 412 5.77 -26.89 -2.80
N LEU A 413 5.81 -26.13 -1.71
CA LEU A 413 4.64 -25.49 -1.08
C LEU A 413 3.98 -24.41 -1.92
N TYR A 414 4.74 -23.72 -2.76
CA TYR A 414 4.26 -22.58 -3.52
C TYR A 414 4.89 -22.48 -4.90
N ALA A 415 4.17 -21.84 -5.79
CA ALA A 415 4.61 -21.53 -7.16
C ALA A 415 4.52 -20.03 -7.41
N ASN A 416 5.32 -19.56 -8.38
CA ASN A 416 5.26 -18.21 -8.89
C ASN A 416 4.42 -18.21 -10.17
N HIS A 417 3.27 -17.53 -10.15
CA HIS A 417 2.41 -17.37 -11.30
C HIS A 417 2.59 -15.98 -11.92
N PRO A 418 2.71 -15.84 -13.24
CA PRO A 418 2.69 -14.53 -13.88
C PRO A 418 1.32 -13.89 -13.71
N ILE A 419 1.30 -12.58 -13.36
CA ILE A 419 0.07 -11.81 -13.27
C ILE A 419 -0.26 -11.26 -14.66
N ALA A 420 -1.51 -11.45 -15.08
CA ALA A 420 -2.01 -10.87 -16.32
C ALA A 420 -2.53 -9.44 -16.06
N TYR A 421 -2.14 -8.51 -16.94
CA TYR A 421 -2.63 -7.13 -16.93
C TYR A 421 -3.28 -6.80 -18.27
N ARG A 422 -4.27 -5.93 -18.26
CA ARG A 422 -4.81 -5.37 -19.49
C ARG A 422 -3.86 -4.30 -20.04
N PRO A 423 -3.80 -4.12 -21.36
CA PRO A 423 -2.91 -3.13 -21.98
C PRO A 423 -3.05 -1.72 -21.39
N GLU A 424 -4.27 -1.28 -21.10
CA GLU A 424 -4.55 0.04 -20.55
C GLU A 424 -4.06 0.20 -19.10
N GLU A 425 -3.97 -0.90 -18.34
CA GLU A 425 -3.45 -0.91 -16.97
C GLU A 425 -1.93 -0.70 -16.98
N LEU A 426 -1.24 -1.37 -17.91
CA LEU A 426 0.20 -1.19 -18.12
C LEU A 426 0.50 0.25 -18.56
N GLN A 427 -0.21 0.77 -19.57
CA GLN A 427 -0.03 2.14 -20.04
C GLN A 427 -0.22 3.17 -18.92
N ARG A 428 -1.26 3.01 -18.09
CA ARG A 428 -1.48 3.90 -16.92
C ARG A 428 -0.37 3.78 -15.89
N CYS A 429 0.14 2.56 -15.65
CA CYS A 429 1.22 2.36 -14.69
C CYS A 429 2.52 3.01 -15.15
N PHE A 430 2.84 2.92 -16.43
CA PHE A 430 4.06 3.49 -17.00
C PHE A 430 3.97 4.99 -17.34
N ALA A 431 2.75 5.56 -17.41
CA ALA A 431 2.58 6.97 -17.80
C ALA A 431 3.39 7.93 -16.91
N GLY A 432 4.44 8.54 -17.47
CA GLY A 432 5.32 9.46 -16.78
C GLY A 432 6.13 8.86 -15.63
N ALA A 433 6.39 7.55 -15.65
CA ALA A 433 7.25 6.90 -14.67
C ALA A 433 8.72 7.33 -14.87
N ASP A 434 9.39 7.69 -13.79
CA ASP A 434 10.83 8.04 -13.79
C ASP A 434 11.70 6.79 -13.62
N TRP A 435 11.24 5.87 -12.76
CA TRP A 435 11.99 4.69 -12.39
C TRP A 435 11.14 3.42 -12.39
N LEU A 436 11.79 2.33 -12.74
CA LEU A 436 11.32 0.96 -12.58
C LEU A 436 12.27 0.25 -11.62
N THR A 437 11.75 -0.38 -10.56
CA THR A 437 12.58 -1.16 -9.63
C THR A 437 12.36 -2.65 -9.82
N ALA A 438 13.44 -3.42 -9.92
CA ALA A 438 13.41 -4.89 -9.96
C ALA A 438 14.30 -5.48 -8.87
N CYS A 439 13.71 -6.24 -7.95
CA CYS A 439 14.41 -6.86 -6.83
C CYS A 439 14.91 -8.28 -7.12
N SER A 440 14.49 -8.89 -8.22
CA SER A 440 14.92 -10.25 -8.63
C SER A 440 14.97 -10.39 -10.15
N SER A 441 15.78 -11.34 -10.61
CA SER A 441 15.88 -11.67 -12.03
C SER A 441 14.55 -12.17 -12.60
N SER A 442 13.77 -12.93 -11.84
CA SER A 442 12.44 -13.39 -12.25
C SER A 442 11.44 -12.26 -12.42
N ALA A 443 11.48 -11.23 -11.56
CA ALA A 443 10.55 -10.11 -11.67
C ALA A 443 10.74 -9.34 -12.99
N ILE A 444 12.00 -9.07 -13.39
CA ILE A 444 12.27 -8.36 -14.64
C ILE A 444 12.00 -9.25 -15.86
N ASP A 445 12.27 -10.55 -15.77
CA ASP A 445 12.00 -11.51 -16.83
C ASP A 445 10.50 -11.63 -17.14
N HIS A 446 9.70 -11.83 -16.10
CA HIS A 446 8.25 -11.91 -16.24
C HIS A 446 7.63 -10.59 -16.74
N LEU A 447 8.10 -9.44 -16.23
CA LEU A 447 7.62 -8.15 -16.73
C LEU A 447 7.95 -7.98 -18.22
N HIS A 448 9.18 -8.27 -18.63
CA HIS A 448 9.59 -8.18 -20.02
C HIS A 448 8.74 -9.09 -20.91
N SER A 449 8.57 -10.36 -20.52
CA SER A 449 7.73 -11.32 -21.26
C SER A 449 6.28 -10.88 -21.36
N LEU A 450 5.72 -10.27 -20.29
CA LEU A 450 4.37 -9.72 -20.28
C LEU A 450 4.23 -8.57 -21.29
N LEU A 451 5.18 -7.62 -21.29
CA LEU A 451 5.17 -6.49 -22.21
C LEU A 451 5.37 -6.92 -23.66
N GLU A 452 6.27 -7.88 -23.91
CA GLU A 452 6.52 -8.46 -25.22
C GLU A 452 5.29 -9.17 -25.78
N ALA A 453 4.63 -10.01 -24.98
CA ALA A 453 3.41 -10.72 -25.37
C ALA A 453 2.26 -9.77 -25.74
N GLN A 454 2.26 -8.54 -25.24
CA GLN A 454 1.26 -7.52 -25.54
C GLN A 454 1.74 -6.46 -26.55
N GLY A 455 2.96 -6.58 -27.09
CA GLY A 455 3.54 -5.61 -28.01
C GLY A 455 3.78 -4.22 -27.38
N GLN A 456 4.01 -4.16 -26.06
CA GLN A 456 4.14 -2.92 -25.29
C GLN A 456 5.54 -2.69 -24.70
N THR A 457 6.57 -3.31 -25.24
CA THR A 457 7.96 -3.13 -24.76
C THR A 457 8.44 -1.68 -24.84
N ALA A 458 7.86 -0.87 -25.74
CA ALA A 458 8.13 0.57 -25.82
C ALA A 458 7.79 1.34 -24.52
N LEU A 459 6.98 0.79 -23.62
CA LEU A 459 6.71 1.38 -22.31
C LEU A 459 7.95 1.46 -21.40
N LEU A 460 8.98 0.64 -21.68
CA LEU A 460 10.25 0.69 -20.95
C LEU A 460 11.17 1.81 -21.45
N GLU A 461 10.88 2.41 -22.61
CA GLU A 461 11.68 3.49 -23.16
C GLU A 461 11.54 4.76 -22.29
N GLY A 462 12.67 5.35 -21.91
CA GLY A 462 12.71 6.53 -21.07
C GLY A 462 12.51 6.29 -19.57
N VAL A 463 12.18 5.07 -19.16
CA VAL A 463 12.08 4.69 -17.74
C VAL A 463 13.43 4.14 -17.26
N ARG A 464 14.02 4.75 -16.24
CA ARG A 464 15.31 4.29 -15.68
C ARG A 464 15.12 3.03 -14.84
N LEU A 465 15.96 2.02 -15.05
CA LEU A 465 15.91 0.76 -14.32
C LEU A 465 16.86 0.76 -13.13
N ALA A 466 16.31 0.56 -11.92
CA ALA A 466 17.05 0.36 -10.68
C ALA A 466 16.89 -1.09 -10.20
N VAL A 467 17.99 -1.75 -9.89
CA VAL A 467 18.00 -3.16 -9.49
C VAL A 467 18.69 -3.38 -8.15
N LEU A 468 18.22 -4.41 -7.44
CA LEU A 468 18.70 -4.72 -6.09
C LEU A 468 20.13 -5.32 -6.10
N GLY A 469 20.58 -5.89 -7.21
CA GLY A 469 21.91 -6.51 -7.25
C GLY A 469 22.37 -6.96 -8.63
N PRO A 470 23.63 -7.42 -8.74
CA PRO A 470 24.30 -7.69 -10.01
C PRO A 470 23.67 -8.83 -10.83
N GLN A 471 23.05 -9.82 -10.17
CA GLN A 471 22.35 -10.91 -10.87
C GLN A 471 21.13 -10.40 -11.65
N THR A 472 20.36 -9.50 -11.04
CA THR A 472 19.21 -8.85 -11.69
C THR A 472 19.68 -7.94 -12.83
N ALA A 473 20.81 -7.24 -12.66
CA ALA A 473 21.41 -6.42 -13.72
C ALA A 473 21.85 -7.26 -14.93
N LYS A 474 22.50 -8.41 -14.70
CA LYS A 474 22.88 -9.35 -15.77
C LYS A 474 21.67 -9.85 -16.54
N LYS A 475 20.58 -10.19 -15.83
CA LYS A 475 19.32 -10.61 -16.45
C LYS A 475 18.72 -9.48 -17.30
N ALA A 476 18.64 -8.26 -16.76
CA ALA A 476 18.19 -7.09 -17.52
C ALA A 476 18.99 -6.88 -18.81
N GLN A 477 20.32 -6.97 -18.73
CA GLN A 477 21.20 -6.86 -19.88
C GLN A 477 20.94 -7.95 -20.93
N SER A 478 20.68 -9.21 -20.51
CA SER A 478 20.34 -10.30 -21.44
C SER A 478 19.01 -10.08 -22.17
N LEU A 479 18.12 -9.22 -21.62
CA LEU A 479 16.86 -8.81 -22.22
C LEU A 479 16.98 -7.49 -23.03
N GLY A 480 18.21 -6.98 -23.23
CA GLY A 480 18.45 -5.73 -23.95
C GLY A 480 18.13 -4.46 -23.13
N LEU A 481 17.91 -4.58 -21.81
CA LEU A 481 17.58 -3.45 -20.95
C LEU A 481 18.84 -2.87 -20.31
N THR A 482 18.94 -1.52 -20.32
CA THR A 482 20.03 -0.81 -19.65
C THR A 482 19.67 -0.59 -18.18
N THR A 483 20.53 -1.06 -17.27
CA THR A 483 20.39 -0.78 -15.84
C THR A 483 21.03 0.57 -15.53
N SER A 484 20.23 1.48 -14.99
CA SER A 484 20.66 2.84 -14.62
C SER A 484 21.27 2.90 -13.22
N LEU A 485 20.85 1.98 -12.32
CA LEU A 485 21.28 1.93 -10.94
C LEU A 485 21.31 0.50 -10.41
N ILE A 486 22.42 0.13 -9.74
CA ILE A 486 22.57 -1.14 -9.01
C ILE A 486 22.85 -0.78 -7.55
N ALA A 487 22.06 -1.30 -6.62
CA ALA A 487 22.33 -1.10 -5.20
C ALA A 487 23.69 -1.73 -4.81
N PRO A 488 24.55 -1.02 -4.07
CA PRO A 488 25.83 -1.54 -3.60
C PRO A 488 25.69 -2.78 -2.72
N GLU A 489 24.66 -2.81 -1.90
CA GLU A 489 24.24 -3.98 -1.13
C GLU A 489 22.87 -4.45 -1.61
N ALA A 490 22.67 -5.77 -1.68
CA ALA A 490 21.41 -6.37 -2.12
C ALA A 490 20.29 -6.25 -1.03
N THR A 491 20.08 -5.02 -0.54
CA THR A 491 19.09 -4.68 0.50
C THR A 491 18.16 -3.56 0.05
N ILE A 492 16.92 -3.57 0.57
CA ILE A 492 15.95 -2.50 0.28
C ILE A 492 16.47 -1.13 0.73
N PRO A 493 17.04 -0.96 1.95
CA PRO A 493 17.58 0.32 2.37
C PRO A 493 18.65 0.88 1.40
N SER A 494 19.57 0.03 0.96
CA SER A 494 20.64 0.42 0.01
C SER A 494 20.04 0.87 -1.34
N LEU A 495 19.04 0.17 -1.88
CA LEU A 495 18.38 0.56 -3.12
C LEU A 495 17.66 1.92 -3.00
N VAL A 496 16.96 2.15 -1.88
CA VAL A 496 16.25 3.41 -1.62
C VAL A 496 17.23 4.57 -1.45
N GLU A 497 18.34 4.37 -0.72
CA GLU A 497 19.39 5.37 -0.53
C GLU A 497 19.99 5.81 -1.87
N GLU A 498 20.32 4.87 -2.73
CA GLU A 498 20.89 5.17 -4.05
C GLU A 498 19.88 5.87 -4.97
N LEU A 499 18.60 5.50 -4.92
CA LEU A 499 17.54 6.22 -5.63
C LEU A 499 17.42 7.67 -5.15
N CYS A 500 17.52 7.91 -3.84
CA CYS A 500 17.53 9.25 -3.26
C CYS A 500 18.74 10.08 -3.76
N LYS A 501 19.94 9.50 -3.78
CA LYS A 501 21.16 10.15 -4.30
C LYS A 501 21.00 10.48 -5.79
N ALA A 502 20.51 9.52 -6.59
CA ALA A 502 20.30 9.71 -8.02
C ALA A 502 19.25 10.77 -8.36
N ALA A 503 18.24 10.95 -7.48
CA ALA A 503 17.22 11.97 -7.65
C ALA A 503 17.71 13.37 -7.28
N GLN A 504 18.63 13.48 -6.32
CA GLN A 504 19.20 14.76 -5.87
C GLN A 504 20.41 15.19 -6.73
N GLY A 505 21.14 14.25 -7.28
CA GLY A 505 22.30 14.50 -8.15
C GLY A 505 21.96 14.63 -9.63
N GLY A 506 20.70 14.68 -9.98
CA GLY A 506 20.24 14.66 -11.36
C GLY A 506 20.35 16.01 -12.05
N GLU A 507 21.16 16.01 -12.97
CA GLU A 507 21.50 16.63 -14.23
C GLU A 507 23.02 16.63 -14.36
N ALA A 508 23.59 15.48 -14.71
CA ALA A 508 24.91 15.39 -15.30
C ALA A 508 24.79 14.60 -16.60
#